data_4120931e0162baf47e30de8eae55c9b4
#
_entry.id   4120931e0162baf47e30de8eae55c9b4
#
_cell.length_a   1.000
_cell.length_b   1.000
_cell.length_c   1.000
_cell.angle_alpha   90.00
_cell.angle_beta   90.00
_cell.angle_gamma   90.00
#
_symmetry.space_group_name_H-M   'P 1'
#
loop_
_entity.id
_entity.type
_entity.pdbx_description
1 polymer ?
#
loop_
_entity_poly.entity_id
_entity_poly.type
_entity_poly.pdbx_seq_one_letter_code
_entity_poly.pdbx_strand_id
1 'polypeptide(L)'
;MTTTESNDLGAEELRARAAEALTRARARSIALTDAVDDEELIKQHSKLMSPLVWDLAHIGSQEELWLVRDVGGREPLRPDIDDIYDAFQHARADRPALPLLGPAEARSYVREVREKAFDVLERVPLQGRRLTERAFAFGMVTQHEQQHDETMLATHQLRQGDPVLHAPEPPPARSGALPAEVLVPGGAFSMGTSAEPWALDNERPAHELAVDAFWMDTTPVTSGAYAEFLDSGGYDDESWWSPEGWAYRSQTGITAPRFWKREQDGWWRTRFGVYERITADEPVVHVSFFEAEAYAAWAGRRLPTEAEWEKAARFDPATGRSRRFPWGDEEPGAEHANLGQRHLRPAPAGAYPAGASPTGVHQLIGDVWEWTSTDFHGYPGFAPFPYREYSEVFFGPEYKVLRGGSFGTDSAAIRGTFRNWDYPIRRQIFAGFRTARDAGPGEVG
;
A
#
# COMPACT_ATOMS: atom_id res chain seq x y z
N MET A 1 -16.39 34.23 3.66
CA MET A 1 -15.22 34.36 2.76
C MET A 1 -13.98 34.31 3.64
N THR A 2 -13.43 33.16 3.87
CA THR A 2 -12.10 32.96 4.47
C THR A 2 -11.32 32.18 3.44
N THR A 3 -10.40 32.90 2.81
CA THR A 3 -9.42 32.37 1.87
C THR A 3 -8.64 31.24 2.57
N THR A 4 -8.85 30.02 2.10
CA THR A 4 -7.91 28.92 2.30
C THR A 4 -6.59 29.41 1.70
N GLU A 5 -5.60 29.73 2.52
CA GLU A 5 -4.23 29.82 2.08
C GLU A 5 -3.89 28.44 1.50
N SER A 6 -3.93 28.32 0.18
CA SER A 6 -3.30 27.23 -0.52
C SER A 6 -1.83 27.34 -0.15
N ASN A 7 -1.28 26.32 0.48
CA ASN A 7 0.14 26.14 0.72
C ASN A 7 0.81 25.94 -0.64
N ASP A 8 0.91 26.97 -1.45
CA ASP A 8 1.53 26.98 -2.77
C ASP A 8 3.03 27.12 -2.55
N LEU A 9 3.69 25.97 -2.43
CA LEU A 9 5.14 25.88 -2.32
C LEU A 9 5.77 26.63 -3.49
N GLY A 10 6.80 27.41 -3.23
CA GLY A 10 7.61 28.03 -4.28
C GLY A 10 8.34 27.00 -5.14
N ALA A 11 8.77 27.37 -6.33
CA ALA A 11 9.42 26.43 -7.25
C ALA A 11 10.68 25.79 -6.64
N GLU A 12 11.45 26.51 -5.84
CA GLU A 12 12.63 25.96 -5.15
C GLU A 12 12.25 24.94 -4.08
N GLU A 13 11.19 25.17 -3.34
CA GLU A 13 10.70 24.27 -2.32
C GLU A 13 10.11 22.97 -2.92
N LEU A 14 9.40 23.09 -4.05
CA LEU A 14 8.95 21.95 -4.84
C LEU A 14 10.11 21.10 -5.37
N ARG A 15 11.20 21.75 -5.85
CA ARG A 15 12.42 21.05 -6.28
C ARG A 15 13.08 20.32 -5.11
N ALA A 16 13.24 21.00 -3.98
CA ALA A 16 13.85 20.41 -2.79
C ALA A 16 13.05 19.20 -2.30
N ARG A 17 11.71 19.32 -2.23
CA ARG A 17 10.81 18.21 -1.86
C ARG A 17 10.93 17.03 -2.83
N ALA A 18 10.94 17.28 -4.13
CA ALA A 18 11.08 16.23 -5.14
C ALA A 18 12.44 15.55 -5.07
N ALA A 19 13.52 16.31 -4.90
CA ALA A 19 14.87 15.78 -4.76
C ALA A 19 15.03 14.92 -3.51
N GLU A 20 14.50 15.35 -2.38
CA GLU A 20 14.51 14.59 -1.13
C GLU A 20 13.74 13.28 -1.28
N ALA A 21 12.53 13.31 -1.87
CA ALA A 21 11.69 12.15 -2.05
C ALA A 21 12.34 11.11 -2.98
N LEU A 22 12.91 11.55 -4.11
CA LEU A 22 13.68 10.70 -5.03
C LEU A 22 14.92 10.09 -4.34
N THR A 23 15.65 10.90 -3.55
CA THR A 23 16.84 10.42 -2.82
C THR A 23 16.47 9.34 -1.82
N ARG A 24 15.38 9.56 -1.04
CA ARG A 24 14.91 8.60 -0.04
C ARG A 24 14.43 7.29 -0.68
N ALA A 25 13.70 7.35 -1.80
CA ALA A 25 13.26 6.18 -2.54
C ALA A 25 14.46 5.34 -2.99
N ARG A 26 15.44 5.93 -3.70
CA ARG A 26 16.62 5.21 -4.16
C ARG A 26 17.47 4.65 -3.03
N ALA A 27 17.60 5.37 -1.93
CA ALA A 27 18.32 4.84 -0.76
C ALA A 27 17.65 3.56 -0.22
N ARG A 28 16.33 3.48 -0.26
CA ARG A 28 15.57 2.28 0.12
C ARG A 28 15.80 1.15 -0.86
N SER A 29 15.65 1.39 -2.16
CA SER A 29 15.88 0.39 -3.21
C SER A 29 17.28 -0.23 -3.12
N ILE A 30 18.30 0.60 -2.91
CA ILE A 30 19.68 0.15 -2.73
C ILE A 30 19.83 -0.68 -1.44
N ALA A 31 19.25 -0.24 -0.31
CA ALA A 31 19.32 -0.98 0.94
C ALA A 31 18.69 -2.38 0.83
N LEU A 32 17.58 -2.51 0.10
CA LEU A 32 16.92 -3.80 -0.13
C LEU A 32 17.74 -4.71 -1.06
N THR A 33 18.34 -4.15 -2.10
CA THR A 33 19.13 -4.95 -3.07
C THR A 33 20.54 -5.28 -2.57
N ASP A 34 21.12 -4.46 -1.71
CA ASP A 34 22.43 -4.70 -1.11
C ASP A 34 22.36 -5.61 0.15
N ALA A 35 21.15 -5.92 0.63
CA ALA A 35 20.95 -6.87 1.73
C ALA A 35 21.27 -8.33 1.35
N VAL A 36 21.39 -8.63 0.07
CA VAL A 36 21.72 -9.96 -0.47
C VAL A 36 22.92 -9.88 -1.42
N ASP A 37 23.58 -11.02 -1.65
CA ASP A 37 24.64 -11.12 -2.63
C ASP A 37 24.11 -11.13 -4.08
N ASP A 38 25.02 -11.06 -5.04
CA ASP A 38 24.68 -11.01 -6.46
C ASP A 38 24.00 -12.29 -6.96
N GLU A 39 24.23 -13.46 -6.35
CA GLU A 39 23.57 -14.73 -6.69
C GLU A 39 22.10 -14.69 -6.27
N GLU A 40 21.82 -14.26 -5.04
CA GLU A 40 20.46 -14.11 -4.52
C GLU A 40 19.71 -12.96 -5.23
N LEU A 41 20.41 -11.89 -5.66
CA LEU A 41 19.83 -10.74 -6.36
C LEU A 41 19.23 -11.13 -7.72
N ILE A 42 19.84 -12.05 -8.46
CA ILE A 42 19.36 -12.53 -9.77
C ILE A 42 18.36 -13.68 -9.65
N LYS A 43 18.24 -14.29 -8.49
CA LYS A 43 17.39 -15.46 -8.25
C LYS A 43 15.92 -15.06 -8.13
N GLN A 44 15.04 -15.85 -8.74
CA GLN A 44 13.61 -15.74 -8.49
C GLN A 44 13.22 -16.56 -7.26
N HIS A 45 12.92 -15.90 -6.16
CA HIS A 45 12.52 -16.55 -4.89
C HIS A 45 11.10 -17.12 -4.93
N SER A 46 10.25 -16.59 -5.81
CA SER A 46 8.88 -17.06 -6.02
C SER A 46 8.38 -16.66 -7.40
N LYS A 47 7.61 -17.52 -8.06
CA LYS A 47 6.92 -17.18 -9.32
C LYS A 47 5.94 -16.01 -9.21
N LEU A 48 5.56 -15.63 -7.99
CA LEU A 48 4.72 -14.47 -7.72
C LEU A 48 5.46 -13.14 -7.80
N MET A 49 6.80 -13.19 -7.74
CA MET A 49 7.67 -12.00 -7.66
C MET A 49 8.76 -12.08 -8.73
N SER A 50 9.27 -10.93 -9.11
CA SER A 50 10.43 -10.83 -9.99
C SER A 50 11.73 -11.14 -9.24
N PRO A 51 12.84 -11.43 -9.93
CA PRO A 51 14.16 -11.27 -9.35
C PRO A 51 14.38 -9.83 -8.86
N LEU A 52 15.06 -9.63 -7.75
CA LEU A 52 15.32 -8.28 -7.20
C LEU A 52 16.08 -7.39 -8.20
N VAL A 53 16.99 -7.95 -8.99
CA VAL A 53 17.71 -7.22 -10.04
C VAL A 53 16.78 -6.71 -11.14
N TRP A 54 15.69 -7.43 -11.44
CA TRP A 54 14.69 -6.97 -12.39
C TRP A 54 13.94 -5.74 -11.84
N ASP A 55 13.49 -5.78 -10.58
CA ASP A 55 12.81 -4.65 -9.95
C ASP A 55 13.74 -3.43 -9.90
N LEU A 56 15.02 -3.61 -9.56
CA LEU A 56 16.01 -2.52 -9.54
C LEU A 56 16.16 -1.86 -10.92
N ALA A 57 16.34 -2.62 -11.98
CA ALA A 57 16.51 -2.06 -13.31
C ALA A 57 15.19 -1.48 -13.87
N HIS A 58 14.05 -2.08 -13.53
CA HIS A 58 12.71 -1.59 -13.92
C HIS A 58 12.41 -0.20 -13.34
N ILE A 59 12.69 0.04 -12.05
CA ILE A 59 12.51 1.39 -11.49
C ILE A 59 13.40 2.42 -12.20
N GLY A 60 14.63 2.03 -12.58
CA GLY A 60 15.50 2.88 -13.39
C GLY A 60 14.94 3.15 -14.78
N SER A 61 14.42 2.13 -15.46
CA SER A 61 13.80 2.27 -16.79
C SER A 61 12.58 3.20 -16.75
N GLN A 62 11.72 3.08 -15.74
CA GLN A 62 10.57 3.97 -15.58
C GLN A 62 10.98 5.41 -15.22
N GLU A 63 12.00 5.58 -14.39
CA GLU A 63 12.56 6.91 -14.11
C GLU A 63 13.17 7.55 -15.35
N GLU A 64 13.92 6.79 -16.14
CA GLU A 64 14.45 7.26 -17.40
C GLU A 64 13.35 7.68 -18.38
N LEU A 65 12.34 6.82 -18.57
CA LEU A 65 11.23 7.07 -19.48
C LEU A 65 10.52 8.39 -19.13
N TRP A 66 10.13 8.56 -17.88
CA TRP A 66 9.31 9.70 -17.48
C TRP A 66 10.10 10.98 -17.23
N LEU A 67 11.24 10.90 -16.53
CA LEU A 67 11.95 12.10 -16.13
C LEU A 67 13.02 12.52 -17.15
N VAL A 68 13.78 11.58 -17.69
CA VAL A 68 14.87 11.91 -18.61
C VAL A 68 14.34 12.16 -20.03
N ARG A 69 13.51 11.24 -20.54
CA ARG A 69 13.04 11.33 -21.93
C ARG A 69 11.82 12.25 -22.05
N ASP A 70 10.73 11.98 -21.33
CA ASP A 70 9.46 12.68 -21.56
C ASP A 70 9.43 14.08 -20.95
N VAL A 71 9.87 14.25 -19.70
CA VAL A 71 10.00 15.56 -19.07
C VAL A 71 11.21 16.33 -19.59
N GLY A 72 12.36 15.68 -19.65
CA GLY A 72 13.65 16.29 -20.00
C GLY A 72 13.90 16.43 -21.50
N GLY A 73 13.14 15.73 -22.35
CA GLY A 73 13.33 15.74 -23.82
C GLY A 73 14.70 15.22 -24.26
N ARG A 74 15.30 14.30 -23.49
CA ARG A 74 16.64 13.77 -23.76
C ARG A 74 16.56 12.42 -24.44
N GLU A 75 17.63 12.06 -25.18
CA GLU A 75 17.78 10.74 -25.76
C GLU A 75 17.88 9.65 -24.67
N PRO A 76 17.39 8.43 -24.97
CA PRO A 76 17.50 7.31 -24.04
C PRO A 76 18.97 6.92 -23.79
N LEU A 77 19.26 6.52 -22.55
CA LEU A 77 20.58 5.98 -22.20
C LEU A 77 20.73 4.55 -22.71
N ARG A 78 19.68 3.75 -22.56
CA ARG A 78 19.68 2.31 -22.89
C ARG A 78 18.39 1.90 -23.62
N PRO A 79 18.22 2.29 -24.90
CA PRO A 79 17.03 1.92 -25.69
C PRO A 79 16.93 0.41 -25.94
N ASP A 80 18.01 -0.32 -25.78
CA ASP A 80 18.11 -1.78 -25.99
C ASP A 80 17.43 -2.60 -24.88
N ILE A 81 17.09 -1.98 -23.73
CA ILE A 81 16.47 -2.69 -22.60
C ILE A 81 15.02 -2.31 -22.37
N ASP A 82 14.44 -1.41 -23.14
CA ASP A 82 13.07 -0.91 -22.92
C ASP A 82 12.03 -2.05 -22.86
N ASP A 83 12.06 -2.97 -23.81
CA ASP A 83 11.14 -4.09 -23.85
C ASP A 83 11.36 -5.10 -22.69
N ILE A 84 12.61 -5.24 -22.23
CA ILE A 84 12.97 -6.19 -21.16
C ILE A 84 12.34 -5.79 -19.83
N TYR A 85 12.28 -4.50 -19.57
CA TYR A 85 11.77 -3.93 -18.32
C TYR A 85 10.35 -3.37 -18.42
N ASP A 86 9.62 -3.66 -19.50
CA ASP A 86 8.18 -3.39 -19.58
C ASP A 86 7.40 -4.46 -18.79
N ALA A 87 6.79 -4.02 -17.69
CA ALA A 87 6.04 -4.89 -16.78
C ALA A 87 4.80 -5.53 -17.42
N PHE A 88 4.27 -4.94 -18.50
CA PHE A 88 3.08 -5.43 -19.21
C PHE A 88 3.40 -6.47 -20.28
N GLN A 89 4.62 -6.48 -20.78
CA GLN A 89 5.05 -7.46 -21.81
C GLN A 89 5.45 -8.81 -21.21
N HIS A 90 5.93 -8.83 -19.95
CA HIS A 90 6.51 -10.03 -19.35
C HIS A 90 5.87 -10.38 -18.02
N ALA A 91 5.22 -11.55 -17.96
CA ALA A 91 4.72 -12.09 -16.70
C ALA A 91 5.88 -12.32 -15.71
N ARG A 92 5.62 -12.09 -14.41
CA ARG A 92 6.66 -12.24 -13.37
C ARG A 92 7.37 -13.59 -13.40
N ALA A 93 6.63 -14.67 -13.70
CA ALA A 93 7.18 -16.03 -13.77
C ALA A 93 8.22 -16.22 -14.88
N ASP A 94 8.16 -15.42 -15.95
CA ASP A 94 8.99 -15.56 -17.14
C ASP A 94 10.22 -14.64 -17.12
N ARG A 95 10.24 -13.64 -16.22
CA ARG A 95 11.32 -12.63 -16.11
C ARG A 95 12.72 -13.21 -15.91
N PRO A 96 12.93 -14.33 -15.20
CA PRO A 96 14.27 -14.92 -15.08
C PRO A 96 14.89 -15.40 -16.39
N ALA A 97 14.08 -15.65 -17.41
CA ALA A 97 14.55 -16.08 -18.72
C ALA A 97 14.94 -14.92 -19.65
N LEU A 98 14.68 -13.67 -19.26
CA LEU A 98 15.03 -12.49 -20.02
C LEU A 98 16.53 -12.19 -19.92
N PRO A 99 17.13 -11.50 -20.92
CA PRO A 99 18.52 -11.06 -20.85
C PRO A 99 18.66 -9.85 -19.91
N LEU A 100 18.49 -10.08 -18.61
CA LEU A 100 18.53 -9.04 -17.59
C LEU A 100 19.92 -8.42 -17.48
N LEU A 101 19.97 -7.15 -17.08
CA LEU A 101 21.22 -6.51 -16.65
C LEU A 101 21.81 -7.28 -15.48
N GLY A 102 23.12 -7.50 -15.50
CA GLY A 102 23.82 -8.05 -14.33
C GLY A 102 23.78 -7.08 -13.14
N PRO A 103 24.00 -7.55 -11.90
CA PRO A 103 23.92 -6.74 -10.70
C PRO A 103 24.73 -5.42 -10.75
N ALA A 104 25.98 -5.47 -11.17
CA ALA A 104 26.83 -4.28 -11.30
C ALA A 104 26.34 -3.31 -12.37
N GLU A 105 25.86 -3.83 -13.50
CA GLU A 105 25.32 -3.04 -14.61
C GLU A 105 24.01 -2.37 -14.21
N ALA A 106 23.09 -3.08 -13.54
CA ALA A 106 21.84 -2.55 -13.04
C ALA A 106 22.08 -1.41 -12.03
N ARG A 107 23.01 -1.60 -11.07
CA ARG A 107 23.40 -0.55 -10.10
C ARG A 107 24.02 0.68 -10.80
N SER A 108 24.82 0.47 -11.84
CA SER A 108 25.40 1.58 -12.62
C SER A 108 24.34 2.34 -13.39
N TYR A 109 23.43 1.61 -14.04
CA TYR A 109 22.33 2.17 -14.82
C TYR A 109 21.41 3.07 -13.97
N VAL A 110 20.91 2.57 -12.84
CA VAL A 110 20.00 3.35 -11.99
C VAL A 110 20.68 4.59 -11.39
N ARG A 111 22.00 4.56 -11.15
CA ARG A 111 22.76 5.71 -10.70
C ARG A 111 22.85 6.78 -11.80
N GLU A 112 23.22 6.38 -13.02
CA GLU A 112 23.32 7.31 -14.15
C GLU A 112 21.97 7.94 -14.48
N VAL A 113 20.88 7.17 -14.48
CA VAL A 113 19.51 7.67 -14.68
C VAL A 113 19.18 8.72 -13.62
N ARG A 114 19.45 8.46 -12.34
CA ARG A 114 19.17 9.39 -11.24
C ARG A 114 19.95 10.71 -11.37
N GLU A 115 21.20 10.66 -11.79
CA GLU A 115 22.02 11.87 -12.05
C GLU A 115 21.36 12.72 -13.16
N LYS A 116 20.90 12.09 -14.24
CA LYS A 116 20.18 12.78 -15.31
C LYS A 116 18.82 13.33 -14.87
N ALA A 117 18.08 12.59 -14.04
CA ALA A 117 16.79 13.03 -13.51
C ALA A 117 16.95 14.28 -12.62
N PHE A 118 18.00 14.36 -11.81
CA PHE A 118 18.32 15.59 -11.04
C PHE A 118 18.68 16.76 -11.94
N ASP A 119 19.49 16.55 -12.98
CA ASP A 119 19.78 17.58 -13.98
C ASP A 119 18.50 18.12 -14.65
N VAL A 120 17.50 17.26 -14.89
CA VAL A 120 16.20 17.67 -15.44
C VAL A 120 15.42 18.46 -14.41
N LEU A 121 15.35 17.99 -13.17
CA LEU A 121 14.63 18.65 -12.07
C LEU A 121 15.11 20.08 -11.84
N GLU A 122 16.42 20.34 -11.93
CA GLU A 122 16.99 21.67 -11.78
C GLU A 122 16.54 22.67 -12.85
N ARG A 123 16.30 22.19 -14.07
CA ARG A 123 16.11 23.05 -15.26
C ARG A 123 14.66 23.15 -15.73
N VAL A 124 13.84 22.12 -15.50
CA VAL A 124 12.49 22.09 -16.06
C VAL A 124 11.56 23.05 -15.33
N PRO A 125 10.69 23.80 -16.05
CA PRO A 125 9.63 24.56 -15.44
C PRO A 125 8.62 23.63 -14.74
N LEU A 126 8.30 23.91 -13.47
CA LEU A 126 7.31 23.15 -12.69
C LEU A 126 5.89 23.71 -12.84
N GLN A 127 5.61 24.34 -13.98
CA GLN A 127 4.33 24.95 -14.35
C GLN A 127 4.09 24.82 -15.85
N GLY A 128 2.83 24.93 -16.28
CA GLY A 128 2.44 25.05 -17.68
C GLY A 128 2.24 23.72 -18.43
N ARG A 129 2.79 22.61 -17.96
CA ARG A 129 2.52 21.26 -18.48
C ARG A 129 1.96 20.41 -17.33
N ARG A 130 0.84 19.73 -17.55
CA ARG A 130 0.23 18.86 -16.52
C ARG A 130 1.24 17.86 -15.92
N LEU A 131 2.13 17.30 -16.74
CA LEU A 131 3.14 16.33 -16.30
C LEU A 131 4.20 16.93 -15.36
N THR A 132 4.55 18.20 -15.53
CA THR A 132 5.54 18.88 -14.67
C THR A 132 4.92 19.78 -13.61
N GLU A 133 3.60 20.02 -13.70
CA GLU A 133 2.88 20.88 -12.76
C GLU A 133 3.10 20.43 -11.32
N ARG A 134 3.61 21.34 -10.48
CA ARG A 134 3.93 21.09 -9.08
C ARG A 134 4.79 19.82 -8.86
N ALA A 135 5.73 19.56 -9.80
CA ALA A 135 6.62 18.41 -9.83
C ALA A 135 5.89 17.04 -9.89
N PHE A 136 4.72 16.95 -10.54
CA PHE A 136 3.91 15.72 -10.58
C PHE A 136 4.68 14.50 -11.06
N ALA A 137 5.40 14.57 -12.20
CA ALA A 137 6.14 13.42 -12.73
C ALA A 137 7.21 12.90 -11.76
N PHE A 138 7.87 13.80 -11.05
CA PHE A 138 8.87 13.44 -10.02
C PHE A 138 8.20 12.75 -8.83
N GLY A 139 7.04 13.23 -8.39
CA GLY A 139 6.23 12.59 -7.36
C GLY A 139 5.70 11.23 -7.80
N MET A 140 5.24 11.10 -9.05
CA MET A 140 4.76 9.83 -9.62
C MET A 140 5.89 8.79 -9.67
N VAL A 141 7.06 9.15 -10.18
CA VAL A 141 8.23 8.25 -10.25
C VAL A 141 8.69 7.85 -8.83
N THR A 142 8.70 8.79 -7.90
CA THR A 142 8.99 8.47 -6.48
C THR A 142 8.00 7.43 -5.94
N GLN A 143 6.70 7.63 -6.15
CA GLN A 143 5.68 6.69 -5.69
C GLN A 143 5.82 5.32 -6.36
N HIS A 144 6.13 5.28 -7.65
CA HIS A 144 6.39 4.04 -8.38
C HIS A 144 7.59 3.29 -7.80
N GLU A 145 8.72 3.97 -7.54
CA GLU A 145 9.91 3.37 -6.92
C GLU A 145 9.57 2.81 -5.53
N GLN A 146 8.85 3.57 -4.70
CA GLN A 146 8.43 3.12 -3.36
C GLN A 146 7.45 1.93 -3.39
N GLN A 147 6.58 1.84 -4.40
CA GLN A 147 5.73 0.66 -4.61
C GLN A 147 6.57 -0.58 -4.96
N HIS A 148 7.63 -0.40 -5.75
CA HIS A 148 8.59 -1.47 -6.04
C HIS A 148 9.47 -1.81 -4.83
N ASP A 149 9.80 -0.86 -3.96
CA ASP A 149 10.46 -1.13 -2.68
C ASP A 149 9.62 -2.06 -1.79
N GLU A 150 8.30 -1.86 -1.76
CA GLU A 150 7.39 -2.77 -1.05
C GLU A 150 7.29 -4.13 -1.76
N THR A 151 7.35 -4.17 -3.09
CA THR A 151 7.42 -5.41 -3.88
C THR A 151 8.71 -6.19 -3.58
N MET A 152 9.85 -5.50 -3.54
CA MET A 152 11.14 -6.10 -3.14
C MET A 152 11.11 -6.61 -1.69
N LEU A 153 10.46 -5.86 -0.80
CA LEU A 153 10.27 -6.31 0.59
C LEU A 153 9.43 -7.60 0.66
N ALA A 154 8.36 -7.71 -0.15
CA ALA A 154 7.58 -8.95 -0.25
C ALA A 154 8.42 -10.11 -0.85
N THR A 155 9.37 -9.82 -1.74
CA THR A 155 10.34 -10.81 -2.23
C THR A 155 11.25 -11.31 -1.11
N HIS A 156 11.74 -10.41 -0.24
CA HIS A 156 12.50 -10.80 0.96
C HIS A 156 11.68 -11.64 1.94
N GLN A 157 10.39 -11.37 2.10
CA GLN A 157 9.49 -12.19 2.91
C GLN A 157 9.33 -13.61 2.35
N LEU A 158 9.39 -13.76 1.03
CA LEU A 158 9.29 -15.05 0.33
C LEU A 158 10.63 -15.81 0.22
N ARG A 159 11.73 -15.11 0.47
CA ARG A 159 13.08 -15.68 0.43
C ARG A 159 13.24 -16.79 1.48
N GLN A 160 13.89 -17.86 1.10
CA GLN A 160 14.30 -18.92 2.03
C GLN A 160 15.71 -18.65 2.54
N GLY A 161 15.99 -18.98 3.79
CA GLY A 161 17.30 -18.83 4.42
C GLY A 161 17.30 -17.85 5.59
N ASP A 162 18.49 -17.51 6.05
CA ASP A 162 18.68 -16.68 7.23
C ASP A 162 18.17 -15.25 7.04
N PRO A 163 17.75 -14.56 8.11
CA PRO A 163 17.35 -13.16 8.05
C PRO A 163 18.47 -12.26 7.51
N VAL A 164 18.14 -11.41 6.56
CA VAL A 164 19.05 -10.40 5.99
C VAL A 164 18.59 -8.96 6.24
N LEU A 165 17.33 -8.80 6.63
CA LEU A 165 16.75 -7.51 6.99
C LEU A 165 16.54 -7.43 8.50
N HIS A 166 16.92 -6.29 9.08
CA HIS A 166 16.80 -6.03 10.50
C HIS A 166 16.15 -4.67 10.74
N ALA A 167 15.25 -4.59 11.70
CA ALA A 167 14.62 -3.36 12.12
C ALA A 167 14.34 -3.40 13.65
N PRO A 168 14.27 -2.25 14.31
CA PRO A 168 13.84 -2.20 15.70
C PRO A 168 12.38 -2.62 15.85
N GLU A 169 12.03 -3.09 17.04
CA GLU A 169 10.64 -3.38 17.39
C GLU A 169 9.77 -2.11 17.31
N PRO A 170 8.50 -2.23 16.92
CA PRO A 170 7.57 -1.11 16.92
C PRO A 170 7.28 -0.63 18.37
N PRO A 171 6.76 0.60 18.53
CA PRO A 171 6.35 1.07 19.84
C PRO A 171 5.22 0.20 20.41
N PRO A 172 5.15 0.00 21.72
CA PRO A 172 4.05 -0.72 22.35
C PRO A 172 2.73 0.05 22.22
N ALA A 173 1.62 -0.62 22.45
CA ALA A 173 0.32 0.04 22.55
C ALA A 173 0.36 1.16 23.59
N ARG A 174 -0.08 2.35 23.19
CA ARG A 174 -0.07 3.57 24.03
C ARG A 174 -1.47 4.07 24.34
N SER A 175 -2.45 3.69 23.56
CA SER A 175 -3.85 3.95 23.84
C SER A 175 -4.27 3.13 25.05
N GLY A 176 -5.11 3.72 25.90
CA GLY A 176 -5.82 2.96 26.93
C GLY A 176 -6.75 1.92 26.29
N ALA A 177 -7.66 1.34 27.07
CA ALA A 177 -8.67 0.43 26.51
C ALA A 177 -9.49 1.16 25.45
N LEU A 178 -9.36 0.72 24.20
CA LEU A 178 -10.13 1.24 23.06
C LEU A 178 -11.50 0.54 23.00
N PRO A 179 -12.58 1.22 22.56
CA PRO A 179 -13.82 0.53 22.22
C PRO A 179 -13.55 -0.45 21.09
N ALA A 180 -14.29 -1.55 21.04
CA ALA A 180 -14.13 -2.53 19.95
C ALA A 180 -14.46 -1.94 18.59
N GLU A 181 -15.48 -1.08 18.55
CA GLU A 181 -15.95 -0.41 17.33
C GLU A 181 -16.34 1.04 17.61
N VAL A 182 -16.37 1.85 16.57
CA VAL A 182 -16.84 3.24 16.59
C VAL A 182 -17.91 3.47 15.54
N LEU A 183 -18.87 4.35 15.86
CA LEU A 183 -19.91 4.76 14.91
C LEU A 183 -19.35 5.86 13.99
N VAL A 184 -19.38 5.59 12.68
CA VAL A 184 -19.12 6.60 11.65
C VAL A 184 -20.46 7.16 11.19
N PRO A 185 -20.70 8.47 11.33
CA PRO A 185 -22.01 9.06 11.02
C PRO A 185 -22.33 8.98 9.52
N GLY A 186 -23.61 8.75 9.20
CA GLY A 186 -24.11 8.78 7.83
C GLY A 186 -24.02 10.18 7.20
N GLY A 187 -24.31 10.26 5.89
CA GLY A 187 -24.40 11.49 5.14
C GLY A 187 -23.33 11.63 4.06
N ALA A 188 -23.38 12.74 3.32
CA ALA A 188 -22.46 13.03 2.23
C ALA A 188 -21.07 13.41 2.73
N PHE A 189 -20.06 13.05 1.95
CA PHE A 189 -18.67 13.48 2.13
C PHE A 189 -17.95 13.57 0.78
N SER A 190 -16.84 14.29 0.74
CA SER A 190 -15.99 14.36 -0.44
C SER A 190 -15.00 13.21 -0.45
N MET A 191 -15.18 12.26 -1.39
CA MET A 191 -14.30 11.14 -1.67
C MET A 191 -13.30 11.50 -2.78
N GLY A 192 -12.08 10.97 -2.69
CA GLY A 192 -11.01 11.29 -3.64
C GLY A 192 -10.43 12.68 -3.48
N THR A 193 -9.68 13.13 -4.48
CA THR A 193 -9.03 14.44 -4.45
C THR A 193 -8.92 15.08 -5.83
N SER A 194 -9.05 16.41 -5.89
CA SER A 194 -8.69 17.22 -7.06
C SER A 194 -7.54 18.19 -6.76
N ALA A 195 -7.15 18.31 -5.50
CA ALA A 195 -6.19 19.31 -5.01
C ALA A 195 -4.79 18.73 -4.73
N GLU A 196 -4.68 17.46 -4.36
CA GLU A 196 -3.38 16.83 -4.02
C GLU A 196 -2.47 16.79 -5.24
N PRO A 197 -1.29 17.44 -5.22
CA PRO A 197 -0.45 17.57 -6.41
C PRO A 197 0.03 16.24 -6.98
N TRP A 198 0.42 15.33 -6.11
CA TRP A 198 0.98 14.02 -6.48
C TRP A 198 -0.03 12.89 -6.45
N ALA A 199 -1.34 13.21 -6.32
CA ALA A 199 -2.37 12.19 -6.45
C ALA A 199 -2.37 11.58 -7.84
N LEU A 200 -2.47 10.26 -7.88
CA LEU A 200 -2.53 9.48 -9.11
C LEU A 200 -3.92 9.58 -9.72
N ASP A 201 -4.07 9.11 -10.96
CA ASP A 201 -5.32 9.29 -11.71
C ASP A 201 -6.53 8.61 -11.06
N ASN A 202 -6.32 7.44 -10.44
CA ASN A 202 -7.38 6.66 -9.80
C ASN A 202 -7.91 7.27 -8.49
N GLU A 203 -7.22 8.28 -7.92
CA GLU A 203 -7.68 9.04 -6.77
C GLU A 203 -8.56 10.23 -7.16
N ARG A 204 -8.73 10.46 -8.46
CA ARG A 204 -9.35 11.66 -9.06
C ARG A 204 -10.57 11.34 -9.92
N PRO A 205 -11.48 12.31 -10.06
CA PRO A 205 -11.58 13.58 -9.33
C PRO A 205 -12.19 13.39 -7.92
N ALA A 206 -12.08 14.42 -7.07
CA ALA A 206 -12.92 14.49 -5.88
C ALA A 206 -14.40 14.56 -6.30
N HIS A 207 -15.25 13.81 -5.62
CA HIS A 207 -16.68 13.77 -5.88
C HIS A 207 -17.46 13.59 -4.58
N GLU A 208 -18.69 14.05 -4.56
CA GLU A 208 -19.56 13.87 -3.41
C GLU A 208 -20.23 12.49 -3.45
N LEU A 209 -20.18 11.78 -2.33
CA LEU A 209 -20.80 10.47 -2.15
C LEU A 209 -21.47 10.41 -0.78
N ALA A 210 -22.70 9.89 -0.73
CA ALA A 210 -23.42 9.62 0.51
C ALA A 210 -23.17 8.18 0.96
N VAL A 211 -22.88 8.00 2.24
CA VAL A 211 -22.72 6.72 2.91
C VAL A 211 -23.65 6.67 4.11
N ASP A 212 -24.37 5.57 4.31
CA ASP A 212 -25.18 5.39 5.50
C ASP A 212 -24.31 5.28 6.77
N ALA A 213 -24.88 5.48 7.95
CA ALA A 213 -24.15 5.31 9.19
C ALA A 213 -23.77 3.83 9.39
N PHE A 214 -22.56 3.59 9.86
CA PHE A 214 -22.05 2.23 10.08
C PHE A 214 -21.11 2.20 11.28
N TRP A 215 -20.97 1.02 11.86
CA TRP A 215 -19.94 0.75 12.85
C TRP A 215 -18.71 0.14 12.17
N MET A 216 -17.53 0.57 12.60
CA MET A 216 -16.26 0.07 12.11
C MET A 216 -15.37 -0.32 13.28
N ASP A 217 -14.61 -1.40 13.14
CA ASP A 217 -13.60 -1.78 14.13
C ASP A 217 -12.66 -0.60 14.39
N THR A 218 -12.37 -0.35 15.66
CA THR A 218 -11.47 0.75 16.04
C THR A 218 -10.05 0.54 15.52
N THR A 219 -9.59 -0.70 15.43
CA THR A 219 -8.27 -1.12 14.93
C THR A 219 -8.41 -2.20 13.87
N PRO A 220 -7.39 -2.49 13.07
CA PRO A 220 -7.38 -3.70 12.24
C PRO A 220 -7.59 -4.97 13.07
N VAL A 221 -8.15 -6.02 12.47
CA VAL A 221 -8.29 -7.34 13.11
C VAL A 221 -6.91 -7.84 13.54
N THR A 222 -6.80 -8.22 14.81
CA THR A 222 -5.53 -8.66 15.38
C THR A 222 -5.24 -10.14 15.09
N SER A 223 -3.97 -10.51 15.17
CA SER A 223 -3.52 -11.91 15.02
C SER A 223 -4.15 -12.84 16.06
N GLY A 224 -4.39 -12.34 17.29
CA GLY A 224 -5.08 -13.10 18.33
C GLY A 224 -6.53 -13.39 17.97
N ALA A 225 -7.28 -12.36 17.55
CA ALA A 225 -8.68 -12.54 17.12
C ALA A 225 -8.77 -13.45 15.88
N TYR A 226 -7.81 -13.34 14.96
CA TYR A 226 -7.77 -14.24 13.80
C TYR A 226 -7.45 -15.69 14.18
N ALA A 227 -6.60 -15.90 15.18
CA ALA A 227 -6.31 -17.24 15.71
C ALA A 227 -7.55 -17.90 16.34
N GLU A 228 -8.44 -17.13 16.98
CA GLU A 228 -9.74 -17.65 17.48
C GLU A 228 -10.63 -18.17 16.34
N PHE A 229 -10.69 -17.47 15.20
CA PHE A 229 -11.37 -17.94 14.00
C PHE A 229 -10.79 -19.27 13.49
N LEU A 230 -9.45 -19.38 13.43
CA LEU A 230 -8.78 -20.61 13.04
C LEU A 230 -9.11 -21.76 14.01
N ASP A 231 -8.96 -21.51 15.31
CA ASP A 231 -9.14 -22.52 16.36
C ASP A 231 -10.64 -22.96 16.50
N SER A 232 -11.57 -22.13 16.05
CA SER A 232 -13.00 -22.47 15.93
C SER A 232 -13.36 -23.32 14.70
N GLY A 233 -12.38 -23.64 13.84
CA GLY A 233 -12.62 -24.39 12.61
C GLY A 233 -13.06 -23.53 11.43
N GLY A 234 -12.81 -22.22 11.45
CA GLY A 234 -13.28 -21.28 10.43
C GLY A 234 -12.84 -21.58 9.00
N TYR A 235 -11.70 -22.29 8.82
CA TYR A 235 -11.26 -22.76 7.50
C TYR A 235 -11.90 -24.08 7.04
N ASP A 236 -12.60 -24.79 7.92
CA ASP A 236 -13.20 -26.07 7.63
C ASP A 236 -14.72 -26.00 7.48
N ASP A 237 -15.33 -24.86 7.76
CA ASP A 237 -16.77 -24.61 7.65
C ASP A 237 -17.07 -23.71 6.45
N GLU A 238 -17.61 -24.30 5.37
CA GLU A 238 -18.00 -23.63 4.12
C GLU A 238 -18.99 -22.47 4.35
N SER A 239 -19.78 -22.52 5.41
CA SER A 239 -20.84 -21.53 5.65
C SER A 239 -20.32 -20.09 5.87
N TRP A 240 -19.04 -19.95 6.22
CA TRP A 240 -18.38 -18.64 6.39
C TRP A 240 -17.83 -18.05 5.11
N TRP A 241 -17.66 -18.86 4.07
CA TRP A 241 -16.97 -18.47 2.83
C TRP A 241 -17.97 -18.14 1.72
N SER A 242 -17.64 -17.13 0.92
CA SER A 242 -18.32 -17.00 -0.38
C SER A 242 -18.04 -18.22 -1.27
N PRO A 243 -18.91 -18.53 -2.26
CA PRO A 243 -18.67 -19.66 -3.16
C PRO A 243 -17.29 -19.63 -3.84
N GLU A 244 -16.84 -18.46 -4.28
CA GLU A 244 -15.53 -18.24 -4.89
C GLU A 244 -14.40 -18.44 -3.87
N GLY A 245 -14.58 -17.93 -2.66
CA GLY A 245 -13.64 -18.09 -1.55
C GLY A 245 -13.49 -19.54 -1.13
N TRP A 246 -14.59 -20.28 -1.02
CA TRP A 246 -14.55 -21.71 -0.72
C TRP A 246 -13.91 -22.55 -1.82
N ALA A 247 -14.19 -22.21 -3.08
CA ALA A 247 -13.54 -22.86 -4.22
C ALA A 247 -12.02 -22.62 -4.18
N TYR A 248 -11.59 -21.38 -3.94
CA TYR A 248 -10.17 -21.04 -3.80
C TYR A 248 -9.51 -21.79 -2.65
N ARG A 249 -10.12 -21.76 -1.45
CA ARG A 249 -9.64 -22.49 -0.25
C ARG A 249 -9.48 -23.98 -0.54
N SER A 250 -10.49 -24.58 -1.16
CA SER A 250 -10.52 -26.03 -1.44
C SER A 250 -9.49 -26.44 -2.49
N GLN A 251 -9.32 -25.65 -3.55
CA GLN A 251 -8.35 -25.92 -4.60
C GLN A 251 -6.90 -25.77 -4.14
N THR A 252 -6.64 -24.78 -3.27
CA THR A 252 -5.30 -24.46 -2.79
C THR A 252 -4.91 -25.20 -1.51
N GLY A 253 -5.90 -25.74 -0.78
CA GLY A 253 -5.68 -26.46 0.48
C GLY A 253 -5.16 -25.57 1.61
N ILE A 254 -5.39 -24.26 1.55
CA ILE A 254 -4.98 -23.34 2.61
C ILE A 254 -5.73 -23.63 3.92
N THR A 255 -5.04 -23.51 5.03
CA THR A 255 -5.57 -23.79 6.38
C THR A 255 -5.26 -22.70 7.41
N ALA A 256 -4.53 -21.67 7.02
CA ALA A 256 -4.14 -20.55 7.87
C ALA A 256 -3.59 -19.39 7.01
N PRO A 257 -3.40 -18.16 7.53
CA PRO A 257 -2.68 -17.09 6.86
C PRO A 257 -1.35 -17.55 6.30
N ARG A 258 -0.90 -16.95 5.20
CA ARG A 258 0.40 -17.33 4.62
C ARG A 258 1.50 -17.13 5.65
N PHE A 259 2.46 -18.05 5.68
CA PHE A 259 3.57 -18.11 6.63
C PHE A 259 3.21 -18.53 8.06
N TRP A 260 1.92 -18.77 8.38
CA TRP A 260 1.52 -19.29 9.69
C TRP A 260 1.56 -20.81 9.70
N LYS A 261 1.87 -21.37 10.87
CA LYS A 261 1.89 -22.79 11.13
C LYS A 261 1.39 -23.08 12.54
N ARG A 262 0.55 -24.12 12.68
CA ARG A 262 0.13 -24.62 14.00
C ARG A 262 1.23 -25.49 14.59
N GLU A 263 1.68 -25.14 15.78
CA GLU A 263 2.59 -25.95 16.62
C GLU A 263 1.85 -26.43 17.87
N GLN A 264 2.49 -27.24 18.71
CA GLN A 264 1.87 -27.82 19.91
C GLN A 264 1.40 -26.75 20.92
N ASP A 265 2.11 -25.60 20.97
CA ASP A 265 1.93 -24.53 21.94
C ASP A 265 1.24 -23.30 21.35
N GLY A 266 0.70 -23.37 20.13
CA GLY A 266 -0.02 -22.29 19.50
C GLY A 266 0.34 -22.02 18.05
N TRP A 267 0.03 -20.83 17.57
CA TRP A 267 0.33 -20.39 16.23
C TRP A 267 1.69 -19.71 16.15
N TRP A 268 2.46 -20.09 15.12
CA TRP A 268 3.79 -19.57 14.78
C TRP A 268 3.78 -19.01 13.37
N ARG A 269 4.71 -18.11 13.06
CA ARG A 269 4.88 -17.56 11.71
C ARG A 269 6.34 -17.48 11.33
N THR A 270 6.62 -17.44 10.02
CA THR A 270 7.91 -17.01 9.49
C THR A 270 7.81 -15.57 9.02
N ARG A 271 8.65 -14.69 9.51
CA ARG A 271 8.74 -13.28 9.16
C ARG A 271 10.16 -12.94 8.77
N PHE A 272 10.42 -12.64 7.50
CA PHE A 272 11.74 -12.32 6.95
C PHE A 272 12.84 -13.29 7.39
N GLY A 273 12.54 -14.60 7.34
CA GLY A 273 13.45 -15.65 7.76
C GLY A 273 13.45 -15.98 9.26
N VAL A 274 12.82 -15.13 10.11
CA VAL A 274 12.68 -15.41 11.55
C VAL A 274 11.44 -16.26 11.80
N TYR A 275 11.60 -17.43 12.44
CA TYR A 275 10.48 -18.24 12.90
C TYR A 275 10.14 -17.87 14.34
N GLU A 276 8.96 -17.34 14.55
CA GLU A 276 8.52 -16.77 15.83
C GLU A 276 7.07 -17.10 16.14
N ARG A 277 6.68 -17.04 17.42
CA ARG A 277 5.29 -17.11 17.82
C ARG A 277 4.56 -15.85 17.33
N ILE A 278 3.28 -15.98 16.92
CA ILE A 278 2.48 -14.81 16.58
C ILE A 278 2.34 -13.90 17.81
N THR A 279 2.28 -12.60 17.57
CA THR A 279 1.99 -11.58 18.59
C THR A 279 0.51 -11.27 18.52
N ALA A 280 -0.23 -11.55 19.59
CA ALA A 280 -1.70 -11.56 19.58
C ALA A 280 -2.33 -10.20 19.28
N ASP A 281 -1.70 -9.10 19.71
CA ASP A 281 -2.20 -7.73 19.58
C ASP A 281 -1.71 -7.00 18.29
N GLU A 282 -0.89 -7.66 17.47
CA GLU A 282 -0.54 -7.13 16.16
C GLU A 282 -1.64 -7.39 15.13
N PRO A 283 -1.89 -6.50 14.17
CA PRO A 283 -2.74 -6.78 13.02
C PRO A 283 -2.37 -8.10 12.31
N VAL A 284 -3.36 -8.89 11.94
CA VAL A 284 -3.14 -10.04 11.06
C VAL A 284 -2.66 -9.56 9.71
N VAL A 285 -1.69 -10.26 9.13
CA VAL A 285 -1.11 -9.93 7.83
C VAL A 285 -0.95 -11.20 6.98
N HIS A 286 -0.85 -11.05 5.66
CA HIS A 286 -0.73 -12.15 4.70
C HIS A 286 -2.00 -13.01 4.58
N VAL A 287 -3.16 -12.37 4.68
CA VAL A 287 -4.47 -12.94 4.36
C VAL A 287 -4.96 -12.44 3.00
N SER A 288 -5.64 -13.30 2.25
CA SER A 288 -6.34 -12.95 1.02
C SER A 288 -7.64 -12.20 1.33
N PHE A 289 -8.24 -11.60 0.31
CA PHE A 289 -9.59 -11.03 0.42
C PHE A 289 -10.61 -12.08 0.90
N PHE A 290 -10.57 -13.29 0.35
CA PHE A 290 -11.50 -14.36 0.73
C PHE A 290 -11.35 -14.81 2.19
N GLU A 291 -10.12 -14.83 2.71
CA GLU A 291 -9.85 -15.11 4.13
C GLU A 291 -10.37 -14.00 5.04
N ALA A 292 -10.23 -12.74 4.61
CA ALA A 292 -10.77 -11.59 5.34
C ALA A 292 -12.31 -11.57 5.33
N GLU A 293 -12.93 -11.87 4.18
CA GLU A 293 -14.39 -11.99 4.03
C GLU A 293 -14.96 -13.11 4.90
N ALA A 294 -14.32 -14.29 4.91
CA ALA A 294 -14.74 -15.42 5.73
C ALA A 294 -14.66 -15.12 7.23
N TYR A 295 -13.58 -14.49 7.69
CA TYR A 295 -13.50 -14.01 9.07
C TYR A 295 -14.63 -13.04 9.41
N ALA A 296 -14.88 -12.06 8.54
CA ALA A 296 -15.93 -11.07 8.76
C ALA A 296 -17.31 -11.74 8.89
N ALA A 297 -17.64 -12.72 8.03
CA ALA A 297 -18.87 -13.50 8.11
C ALA A 297 -18.96 -14.30 9.41
N TRP A 298 -17.87 -14.98 9.82
CA TRP A 298 -17.80 -15.70 11.09
C TRP A 298 -18.06 -14.80 12.31
N ALA A 299 -17.51 -13.57 12.27
CA ALA A 299 -17.72 -12.58 13.32
C ALA A 299 -19.11 -11.92 13.28
N GLY A 300 -20.00 -12.32 12.34
CA GLY A 300 -21.31 -11.68 12.16
C GLY A 300 -21.21 -10.25 11.60
N ARG A 301 -20.19 -9.96 10.83
CA ARG A 301 -19.84 -8.65 10.29
C ARG A 301 -19.57 -8.73 8.78
N ARG A 302 -19.11 -7.66 8.19
CA ARG A 302 -18.68 -7.58 6.79
C ARG A 302 -17.39 -6.76 6.64
N LEU A 303 -16.75 -6.85 5.49
CA LEU A 303 -15.70 -5.89 5.14
C LEU A 303 -16.32 -4.51 4.85
N PRO A 304 -15.65 -3.40 5.19
CA PRO A 304 -16.09 -2.08 4.78
C PRO A 304 -16.01 -1.94 3.25
N THR A 305 -16.87 -1.13 2.69
CA THR A 305 -16.68 -0.61 1.34
C THR A 305 -15.50 0.37 1.34
N GLU A 306 -14.90 0.61 0.16
CA GLU A 306 -13.87 1.63 0.00
C GLU A 306 -14.34 3.02 0.46
N ALA A 307 -15.59 3.37 0.15
CA ALA A 307 -16.19 4.65 0.54
C ALA A 307 -16.36 4.78 2.07
N GLU A 308 -16.77 3.72 2.74
CA GLU A 308 -16.85 3.67 4.20
C GLU A 308 -15.46 3.82 4.82
N TRP A 309 -14.47 3.11 4.28
CA TRP A 309 -13.10 3.21 4.75
C TRP A 309 -12.57 4.65 4.62
N GLU A 310 -12.73 5.28 3.44
CA GLU A 310 -12.22 6.63 3.21
C GLU A 310 -12.97 7.66 4.07
N LYS A 311 -14.29 7.50 4.25
CA LYS A 311 -15.08 8.35 5.13
C LYS A 311 -14.60 8.26 6.58
N ALA A 312 -14.42 7.04 7.10
CA ALA A 312 -13.91 6.81 8.45
C ALA A 312 -12.51 7.41 8.67
N ALA A 313 -11.67 7.35 7.62
CA ALA A 313 -10.30 7.87 7.68
C ALA A 313 -10.24 9.40 7.65
N ARG A 314 -11.03 10.03 6.80
CA ARG A 314 -10.79 11.44 6.40
C ARG A 314 -11.88 12.42 6.82
N PHE A 315 -13.13 11.97 6.89
CA PHE A 315 -14.25 12.87 7.13
C PHE A 315 -14.27 13.34 8.58
N ASP A 316 -14.24 14.66 8.75
CA ASP A 316 -14.38 15.30 10.06
C ASP A 316 -15.82 15.78 10.24
N PRO A 317 -16.65 15.10 11.05
CA PRO A 317 -18.04 15.49 11.24
C PRO A 317 -18.21 16.86 11.93
N ALA A 318 -17.21 17.34 12.66
CA ALA A 318 -17.26 18.64 13.32
C ALA A 318 -17.11 19.81 12.32
N THR A 319 -16.38 19.60 11.24
CA THR A 319 -16.11 20.62 10.22
C THR A 319 -16.84 20.38 8.90
N GLY A 320 -17.37 19.17 8.67
CA GLY A 320 -17.95 18.73 7.40
C GLY A 320 -16.95 18.61 6.26
N ARG A 321 -15.65 18.48 6.55
CA ARG A 321 -14.57 18.43 5.56
C ARG A 321 -13.83 17.09 5.61
N SER A 322 -13.30 16.68 4.47
CA SER A 322 -12.34 15.56 4.38
C SER A 322 -10.91 16.09 4.52
N ARG A 323 -10.14 15.48 5.44
CA ARG A 323 -8.73 15.78 5.69
C ARG A 323 -7.84 15.03 4.69
N ARG A 324 -6.55 15.37 4.64
CA ARG A 324 -5.56 14.67 3.83
C ARG A 324 -5.21 13.29 4.44
N PHE A 325 -4.99 13.26 5.75
CA PHE A 325 -4.76 12.06 6.55
C PHE A 325 -5.77 11.98 7.71
N PRO A 326 -5.88 10.85 8.39
CA PRO A 326 -6.77 10.73 9.55
C PRO A 326 -6.52 11.80 10.63
N TRP A 327 -5.27 12.10 10.93
CA TRP A 327 -4.86 13.09 11.94
C TRP A 327 -4.94 14.55 11.48
N GLY A 328 -5.03 14.81 10.18
CA GLY A 328 -5.05 16.16 9.61
C GLY A 328 -4.33 16.28 8.28
N ASP A 329 -3.71 17.42 8.03
CA ASP A 329 -3.02 17.72 6.78
C ASP A 329 -1.48 17.67 6.91
N GLU A 330 -0.97 17.43 8.12
CA GLU A 330 0.46 17.31 8.39
C GLU A 330 1.05 16.03 7.75
N GLU A 331 2.29 16.15 7.24
CA GLU A 331 3.00 14.98 6.68
C GLU A 331 3.19 13.88 7.75
N PRO A 332 3.15 12.61 7.36
CA PRO A 332 3.25 11.50 8.30
C PRO A 332 4.57 11.50 9.10
N GLY A 333 4.47 11.65 10.41
CA GLY A 333 5.56 11.48 11.37
C GLY A 333 5.62 10.07 11.97
N ALA A 334 6.67 9.81 12.74
CA ALA A 334 6.87 8.55 13.45
C ALA A 334 5.81 8.29 14.54
N GLU A 335 5.14 9.32 15.00
CA GLU A 335 4.09 9.29 16.01
C GLU A 335 2.71 8.99 15.42
N HIS A 336 2.54 9.19 14.10
CA HIS A 336 1.25 9.05 13.43
C HIS A 336 0.99 7.63 12.92
N ALA A 337 2.00 6.98 12.32
CA ALA A 337 1.81 5.73 11.62
C ALA A 337 3.09 4.89 11.49
N ASN A 338 2.93 3.60 11.34
CA ASN A 338 3.99 2.65 11.00
C ASN A 338 4.17 2.61 9.49
N LEU A 339 5.15 3.33 8.99
CA LEU A 339 5.46 3.49 7.57
C LEU A 339 6.97 3.41 7.31
N GLY A 340 7.36 3.28 6.05
CA GLY A 340 8.74 3.44 5.59
C GLY A 340 9.69 2.32 6.02
N GLN A 341 9.16 1.13 6.28
CA GLN A 341 9.94 -0.06 6.68
C GLN A 341 10.77 0.15 7.96
N ARG A 342 10.33 1.07 8.82
CA ARG A 342 11.00 1.35 10.11
C ARG A 342 10.97 0.16 11.04
N HIS A 343 9.87 -0.60 10.98
CA HIS A 343 9.65 -1.81 11.77
C HIS A 343 9.17 -2.88 10.80
N LEU A 344 9.91 -3.90 10.55
CA LEU A 344 9.56 -4.93 9.55
C LEU A 344 8.42 -5.85 10.04
N ARG A 345 7.40 -5.26 10.66
CA ARG A 345 6.19 -5.91 11.18
C ARG A 345 5.12 -4.86 11.52
N PRO A 346 3.83 -5.23 11.57
CA PRO A 346 2.80 -4.37 12.13
C PRO A 346 3.07 -4.05 13.59
N ALA A 347 2.63 -2.88 14.05
CA ALA A 347 2.69 -2.50 15.45
C ALA A 347 1.44 -3.00 16.20
N PRO A 348 1.53 -3.21 17.53
CA PRO A 348 0.39 -3.56 18.35
C PRO A 348 -0.77 -2.57 18.20
N ALA A 349 -2.00 -3.07 18.27
CA ALA A 349 -3.21 -2.25 18.22
C ALA A 349 -3.15 -1.13 19.28
N GLY A 350 -3.36 0.13 18.87
CA GLY A 350 -3.28 1.31 19.72
C GLY A 350 -1.85 1.89 19.90
N ALA A 351 -0.88 1.46 19.12
CA ALA A 351 0.50 1.97 19.20
C ALA A 351 0.63 3.45 18.75
N TYR A 352 -0.27 3.91 17.88
CA TYR A 352 -0.22 5.25 17.25
C TYR A 352 -1.46 6.10 17.56
N PRO A 353 -1.67 6.55 18.81
CA PRO A 353 -2.85 7.34 19.17
C PRO A 353 -2.93 8.69 18.44
N ALA A 354 -1.79 9.29 18.08
CA ALA A 354 -1.75 10.53 17.30
C ALA A 354 -2.22 10.36 15.84
N GLY A 355 -2.27 9.12 15.36
CA GLY A 355 -2.76 8.77 14.00
C GLY A 355 -4.25 8.49 13.92
N ALA A 356 -5.01 8.67 15.00
CA ALA A 356 -6.44 8.41 15.02
C ALA A 356 -7.22 9.37 14.11
N SER A 357 -8.31 8.87 13.52
CA SER A 357 -9.22 9.68 12.70
C SER A 357 -10.14 10.55 13.56
N PRO A 358 -10.85 11.53 12.96
CA PRO A 358 -11.81 12.37 13.69
C PRO A 358 -12.92 11.59 14.38
N THR A 359 -13.27 10.41 13.88
CA THR A 359 -14.27 9.51 14.46
C THR A 359 -13.69 8.55 15.49
N GLY A 360 -12.38 8.54 15.70
CA GLY A 360 -11.70 7.70 16.69
C GLY A 360 -11.29 6.32 16.16
N VAL A 361 -11.23 6.12 14.86
CA VAL A 361 -10.65 4.92 14.25
C VAL A 361 -9.13 5.04 14.24
N HIS A 362 -8.42 4.02 14.68
CA HIS A 362 -6.97 3.98 14.82
C HIS A 362 -6.30 3.19 13.70
N GLN A 363 -5.03 3.51 13.43
CA GLN A 363 -4.15 2.75 12.52
C GLN A 363 -4.78 2.50 11.12
N LEU A 364 -5.46 3.54 10.59
CA LEU A 364 -5.98 3.53 9.22
C LEU A 364 -4.88 3.76 8.17
N ILE A 365 -3.74 4.29 8.58
CA ILE A 365 -2.57 4.48 7.73
C ILE A 365 -1.41 3.69 8.30
N GLY A 366 -0.73 2.93 7.43
CA GLY A 366 0.39 2.08 7.81
C GLY A 366 -0.04 0.72 8.39
N ASP A 367 0.89 0.00 8.96
CA ASP A 367 0.76 -1.35 9.51
C ASP A 367 0.41 -2.41 8.47
N VAL A 368 -0.80 -2.44 7.94
CA VAL A 368 -1.25 -3.38 6.91
C VAL A 368 -2.13 -2.69 5.87
N TRP A 369 -1.99 -3.05 4.60
CA TRP A 369 -3.02 -2.77 3.63
C TRP A 369 -4.32 -3.41 4.04
N GLU A 370 -5.43 -2.69 3.94
CA GLU A 370 -6.73 -3.20 4.36
C GLU A 370 -7.61 -3.53 3.16
N TRP A 371 -8.02 -4.81 3.07
CA TRP A 371 -8.99 -5.25 2.08
C TRP A 371 -10.34 -4.56 2.30
N THR A 372 -10.91 -4.04 1.23
CA THR A 372 -12.31 -3.55 1.18
C THR A 372 -13.17 -4.44 0.31
N SER A 373 -14.48 -4.40 0.49
CA SER A 373 -15.42 -5.18 -0.33
C SER A 373 -15.59 -4.65 -1.76
N THR A 374 -15.03 -3.49 -2.07
CA THR A 374 -15.23 -2.78 -3.34
C THR A 374 -14.31 -3.32 -4.44
N ASP A 375 -14.87 -3.56 -5.63
CA ASP A 375 -14.12 -3.84 -6.85
C ASP A 375 -13.42 -2.57 -7.33
N PHE A 376 -12.27 -2.75 -8.01
CA PHE A 376 -11.49 -1.60 -8.45
C PHE A 376 -12.09 -0.97 -9.72
N HIS A 377 -12.63 0.24 -9.59
CA HIS A 377 -13.18 1.03 -10.69
C HIS A 377 -12.72 2.48 -10.61
N GLY A 378 -12.77 3.17 -11.77
CA GLY A 378 -12.57 4.62 -11.84
C GLY A 378 -13.68 5.39 -11.13
N TYR A 379 -13.36 6.51 -10.52
CA TYR A 379 -14.35 7.41 -9.94
C TYR A 379 -15.20 8.10 -11.02
N PRO A 380 -16.38 8.59 -10.70
CA PRO A 380 -17.18 9.40 -11.63
C PRO A 380 -16.37 10.56 -12.21
N GLY A 381 -16.22 10.62 -13.54
CA GLY A 381 -15.38 11.61 -14.20
C GLY A 381 -13.89 11.27 -14.28
N PHE A 382 -13.51 10.01 -13.97
CA PHE A 382 -12.15 9.54 -14.16
C PHE A 382 -11.62 9.82 -15.57
N ALA A 383 -10.34 10.16 -15.66
CA ALA A 383 -9.60 10.27 -16.91
C ALA A 383 -8.16 9.81 -16.69
N PRO A 384 -7.66 8.84 -17.48
CA PRO A 384 -6.33 8.29 -17.31
C PRO A 384 -5.25 9.37 -17.45
N PHE A 385 -4.23 9.32 -16.61
CA PHE A 385 -3.09 10.22 -16.65
C PHE A 385 -1.92 9.72 -15.78
N PRO A 386 -0.68 9.74 -16.31
CA PRO A 386 -0.31 10.19 -17.66
C PRO A 386 -0.52 9.10 -18.73
N TYR A 387 -0.77 7.83 -18.34
CA TYR A 387 -0.98 6.71 -19.22
C TYR A 387 -2.08 5.77 -18.68
N ARG A 388 -2.75 5.05 -19.55
CA ARG A 388 -3.89 4.18 -19.21
C ARG A 388 -3.49 2.98 -18.36
N GLU A 389 -2.31 2.47 -18.61
CA GLU A 389 -1.79 1.23 -18.01
C GLU A 389 -1.51 1.38 -16.52
N TYR A 390 -1.49 2.62 -15.99
CA TYR A 390 -1.31 2.80 -14.56
C TYR A 390 -2.48 2.22 -13.76
N SER A 391 -3.73 2.50 -14.13
CA SER A 391 -4.91 2.05 -13.39
C SER A 391 -6.07 1.56 -14.27
N GLU A 392 -6.39 2.22 -15.40
CA GLU A 392 -7.61 1.94 -16.17
C GLU A 392 -7.71 0.49 -16.68
N VAL A 393 -6.59 -0.13 -17.05
CA VAL A 393 -6.53 -1.52 -17.53
C VAL A 393 -6.83 -2.56 -16.44
N PHE A 394 -6.82 -2.16 -15.18
CA PHE A 394 -7.13 -3.00 -14.04
C PHE A 394 -8.57 -2.81 -13.51
N PHE A 395 -9.36 -1.93 -14.13
CA PHE A 395 -10.75 -1.76 -13.71
C PHE A 395 -11.57 -3.00 -14.01
N GLY A 396 -12.27 -3.48 -13.01
CA GLY A 396 -13.14 -4.64 -13.13
C GLY A 396 -13.32 -5.43 -11.83
N PRO A 397 -14.16 -6.46 -11.86
CA PRO A 397 -14.45 -7.27 -10.67
C PRO A 397 -13.31 -8.23 -10.28
N GLU A 398 -12.27 -8.34 -11.11
CA GLU A 398 -11.12 -9.21 -10.85
C GLU A 398 -10.21 -8.69 -9.73
N TYR A 399 -10.28 -7.38 -9.45
CA TYR A 399 -9.45 -6.71 -8.47
C TYR A 399 -10.27 -6.12 -7.34
N LYS A 400 -9.80 -6.29 -6.12
CA LYS A 400 -10.36 -5.65 -4.92
C LYS A 400 -9.48 -4.48 -4.49
N VAL A 401 -10.12 -3.43 -3.99
CA VAL A 401 -9.42 -2.25 -3.49
C VAL A 401 -8.82 -2.52 -2.12
N LEU A 402 -7.57 -2.09 -1.95
CA LEU A 402 -6.84 -2.05 -0.69
C LEU A 402 -6.58 -0.61 -0.29
N ARG A 403 -6.66 -0.31 0.99
CA ARG A 403 -6.48 1.04 1.53
C ARG A 403 -5.46 1.08 2.67
N GLY A 404 -4.94 2.27 2.95
CA GLY A 404 -4.18 2.59 4.16
C GLY A 404 -2.67 2.43 4.09
N GLY A 405 -2.14 1.61 3.22
CA GLY A 405 -0.71 1.30 3.21
C GLY A 405 -0.32 0.29 4.28
N SER A 406 0.87 -0.28 4.16
CA SER A 406 1.45 -1.20 5.14
C SER A 406 2.67 -0.58 5.84
N PHE A 407 3.26 -1.30 6.79
CA PHE A 407 4.56 -0.93 7.36
C PHE A 407 5.67 -0.84 6.30
N GLY A 408 5.46 -1.48 5.13
CA GLY A 408 6.37 -1.43 3.97
C GLY A 408 6.24 -0.16 3.13
N THR A 409 5.09 0.52 3.19
CA THR A 409 4.76 1.69 2.36
C THR A 409 5.47 2.94 2.86
N ASP A 410 6.05 3.75 1.95
CA ASP A 410 6.65 5.04 2.32
C ASP A 410 5.61 6.17 2.39
N SER A 411 5.91 7.19 3.18
CA SER A 411 5.06 8.37 3.35
C SER A 411 4.79 9.14 2.04
N ALA A 412 5.69 9.09 1.07
CA ALA A 412 5.47 9.71 -0.25
C ALA A 412 4.43 8.97 -1.10
N ALA A 413 4.23 7.67 -0.82
CA ALA A 413 3.33 6.78 -1.56
C ALA A 413 2.03 6.50 -0.81
N ILE A 414 1.66 7.34 0.18
CA ILE A 414 0.41 7.14 0.93
C ILE A 414 -0.25 8.45 1.33
N ARG A 415 -1.57 8.45 1.38
CA ARG A 415 -2.48 9.47 1.89
C ARG A 415 -3.86 8.86 2.06
N GLY A 416 -4.76 9.56 2.69
CA GLY A 416 -6.12 9.04 2.92
C GLY A 416 -6.91 8.75 1.64
N THR A 417 -6.52 9.30 0.48
CA THR A 417 -7.13 9.03 -0.84
C THR A 417 -6.41 7.96 -1.64
N PHE A 418 -5.20 7.55 -1.24
CA PHE A 418 -4.41 6.59 -2.01
C PHE A 418 -5.15 5.26 -2.15
N ARG A 419 -5.15 4.71 -3.35
CA ARG A 419 -5.82 3.45 -3.70
C ARG A 419 -4.80 2.45 -4.21
N ASN A 420 -4.81 1.27 -3.62
CA ASN A 420 -4.12 0.10 -4.13
C ASN A 420 -5.15 -0.96 -4.53
N TRP A 421 -4.76 -1.92 -5.33
CA TRP A 421 -5.62 -3.02 -5.76
C TRP A 421 -4.79 -4.27 -6.01
N ASP A 422 -5.40 -5.43 -5.79
CA ASP A 422 -4.79 -6.70 -6.17
C ASP A 422 -5.88 -7.76 -6.39
N TYR A 423 -5.50 -8.90 -6.95
CA TYR A 423 -6.36 -10.06 -7.07
C TYR A 423 -6.79 -10.57 -5.67
N PRO A 424 -8.04 -10.99 -5.50
CA PRO A 424 -8.57 -11.43 -4.20
C PRO A 424 -7.83 -12.65 -3.60
N ILE A 425 -7.03 -13.35 -4.40
CA ILE A 425 -6.24 -14.52 -3.98
C ILE A 425 -4.84 -14.16 -3.43
N ARG A 426 -4.45 -12.90 -3.47
CA ARG A 426 -3.09 -12.49 -3.08
C ARG A 426 -2.89 -12.55 -1.58
N ARG A 427 -1.80 -13.20 -1.15
CA ARG A 427 -1.45 -13.43 0.27
C ARG A 427 0.00 -13.07 0.59
N GLN A 428 0.84 -12.82 -0.42
CA GLN A 428 2.25 -12.44 -0.23
C GLN A 428 2.43 -10.96 0.07
N ILE A 429 1.44 -10.13 -0.21
CA ILE A 429 1.41 -8.71 0.11
C ILE A 429 1.18 -8.50 1.62
N PHE A 430 1.54 -7.35 2.13
CA PHE A 430 1.35 -7.01 3.55
C PHE A 430 -0.09 -6.52 3.81
N ALA A 431 -1.06 -7.37 3.48
CA ALA A 431 -2.48 -7.09 3.62
C ALA A 431 -3.10 -7.82 4.80
N GLY A 432 -3.88 -7.07 5.55
CA GLY A 432 -4.83 -7.48 6.56
C GLY A 432 -6.19 -6.84 6.28
N PHE A 433 -6.98 -6.55 7.30
CA PHE A 433 -8.30 -5.95 7.16
C PHE A 433 -8.87 -5.48 8.51
N ARG A 434 -9.95 -4.72 8.44
CA ARG A 434 -10.87 -4.49 9.56
C ARG A 434 -12.29 -4.82 9.14
N THR A 435 -13.20 -4.96 10.10
CA THR A 435 -14.60 -5.26 9.81
C THR A 435 -15.50 -4.06 10.08
N ALA A 436 -16.69 -4.11 9.48
CA ALA A 436 -17.75 -3.14 9.68
C ALA A 436 -19.11 -3.86 9.84
N ARG A 437 -20.11 -3.14 10.33
CA ARG A 437 -21.51 -3.54 10.32
C ARG A 437 -22.43 -2.33 10.13
N ASP A 438 -23.59 -2.55 9.60
CA ASP A 438 -24.57 -1.48 9.44
C ASP A 438 -25.06 -1.00 10.81
N ALA A 439 -25.32 0.30 10.91
CA ALA A 439 -25.95 0.85 12.12
C ALA A 439 -27.45 0.55 12.10
N GLY A 440 -27.95 0.04 13.21
CA GLY A 440 -29.37 -0.23 13.39
C GLY A 440 -30.20 1.06 13.52
N PRO A 441 -31.53 0.98 13.30
CA PRO A 441 -32.41 2.16 13.32
C PRO A 441 -32.42 2.97 14.63
N GLY A 442 -31.92 2.44 15.73
CA GLY A 442 -31.85 3.11 17.05
C GLY A 442 -30.44 3.53 17.47
N GLU A 443 -29.44 3.25 16.65
CA GLU A 443 -28.03 3.53 16.95
C GLU A 443 -27.54 4.85 16.34
N VAL A 444 -28.35 5.43 15.45
CA VAL A 444 -28.07 6.71 14.81
C VAL A 444 -28.89 7.77 15.54
N GLY A 445 -28.28 8.48 16.48
CA GLY A 445 -28.88 9.55 17.28
C GLY A 445 -28.50 10.94 16.78
#